data_a60214d1698b0376e3841d90bac44026
#
_entry.id   a60214d1698b0376e3841d90bac44026
#
_cell.length_a   1.000
_cell.length_b   1.000
_cell.length_c   1.000
_cell.angle_alpha   90.00
_cell.angle_beta   90.00
_cell.angle_gamma   90.00
#
_symmetry.space_group_name_H-M   'P 1'
#
loop_
_entity.id
_entity.type
_entity.pdbx_description
1 polymer ?
#
loop_
_entity_poly.entity_id
_entity_poly.type
_entity_poly.pdbx_seq_one_letter_code
_entity_poly.pdbx_strand_id
1 'polypeptide(L)'
;MKDLSMDEITNQYYDVLKELGNIGAGNATTALAQMINCKVDMSVPQVKLLEFKDLGSLVGGEEQVMVGIYLQVEGDIEGSMMFILSKIAAAHLVNRLMCGMLGIDEKAVEEYQFGEMERSAIREVGNIITGAYLNALSGLTGLKIYPSVPQIGIDMAGEHYCRFRRLNLVLWGISSY
;
A
#
# COMPACT_ATOMS: atom_id res chain seq x y z
N MET A 1 23.33 -5.53 12.90
CA MET A 1 22.91 -5.94 11.55
C MET A 1 23.76 -5.13 10.57
N LYS A 2 24.41 -5.76 9.58
CA LYS A 2 25.18 -5.02 8.58
C LYS A 2 24.20 -4.37 7.63
N ASP A 3 24.23 -3.07 7.49
CA ASP A 3 23.47 -2.39 6.44
C ASP A 3 23.98 -2.89 5.09
N LEU A 4 23.13 -3.61 4.36
CA LEU A 4 23.42 -4.03 2.99
C LEU A 4 23.34 -2.78 2.10
N SER A 5 24.41 -2.49 1.39
CA SER A 5 24.35 -1.45 0.34
C SER A 5 23.50 -1.94 -0.84
N MET A 6 22.92 -1.00 -1.58
CA MET A 6 22.10 -1.31 -2.76
C MET A 6 22.85 -2.18 -3.77
N ASP A 7 24.19 -2.04 -3.85
CA ASP A 7 25.06 -2.78 -4.76
C ASP A 7 25.34 -4.23 -4.33
N GLU A 8 25.07 -4.56 -3.05
CA GLU A 8 25.27 -5.92 -2.52
C GLU A 8 24.04 -6.83 -2.74
N ILE A 9 22.94 -6.28 -3.26
CA ILE A 9 21.73 -7.04 -3.51
C ILE A 9 21.86 -7.80 -4.83
N THR A 10 22.09 -9.09 -4.71
CA THR A 10 22.19 -10.02 -5.85
C THR A 10 20.82 -10.37 -6.44
N ASN A 11 20.80 -10.90 -7.67
CA ASN A 11 19.56 -11.36 -8.33
C ASN A 11 18.75 -12.34 -7.46
N GLN A 12 19.43 -13.17 -6.64
CA GLN A 12 18.75 -14.09 -5.72
C GLN A 12 17.91 -13.37 -4.67
N TYR A 13 18.38 -12.24 -4.13
CA TYR A 13 17.60 -11.43 -3.19
C TYR A 13 16.37 -10.81 -3.88
N TYR A 14 16.50 -10.38 -5.14
CA TYR A 14 15.37 -9.88 -5.91
C TYR A 14 14.29 -10.93 -6.12
N ASP A 15 14.68 -12.18 -6.43
CA ASP A 15 13.74 -13.28 -6.60
C ASP A 15 13.01 -13.59 -5.29
N VAL A 16 13.72 -13.61 -4.16
CA VAL A 16 13.10 -13.78 -2.83
C VAL A 16 12.14 -12.65 -2.50
N LEU A 17 12.56 -11.39 -2.70
CA LEU A 17 11.70 -10.23 -2.45
C LEU A 17 10.46 -10.24 -3.34
N LYS A 18 10.60 -10.66 -4.60
CA LYS A 18 9.48 -10.80 -5.54
C LYS A 18 8.49 -11.85 -5.07
N GLU A 19 8.99 -13.02 -4.64
CA GLU A 19 8.13 -14.08 -4.14
C GLU A 19 7.41 -13.69 -2.85
N LEU A 20 8.11 -13.13 -1.88
CA LEU A 20 7.52 -12.58 -0.65
C LEU A 20 6.45 -11.54 -0.99
N GLY A 21 6.77 -10.67 -1.93
CA GLY A 21 5.85 -9.68 -2.43
C GLY A 21 4.59 -10.27 -3.05
N ASN A 22 4.73 -11.25 -3.92
CA ASN A 22 3.60 -11.92 -4.56
C ASN A 22 2.67 -12.59 -3.53
N ILE A 23 3.25 -13.27 -2.55
CA ILE A 23 2.47 -13.96 -1.51
C ILE A 23 1.76 -12.94 -0.62
N GLY A 24 2.47 -11.92 -0.14
CA GLY A 24 1.90 -10.88 0.69
C GLY A 24 0.78 -10.11 -0.03
N ALA A 25 1.02 -9.69 -1.27
CA ALA A 25 0.04 -8.99 -2.09
C ALA A 25 -1.17 -9.86 -2.45
N GLY A 26 -0.96 -11.16 -2.73
CA GLY A 26 -2.05 -12.10 -2.97
C GLY A 26 -2.98 -12.25 -1.76
N ASN A 27 -2.43 -12.34 -0.56
CA ASN A 27 -3.20 -12.38 0.68
C ASN A 27 -3.95 -11.05 0.93
N ALA A 28 -3.28 -9.92 0.72
CA ALA A 28 -3.89 -8.60 0.85
C ALA A 28 -5.06 -8.41 -0.15
N THR A 29 -4.85 -8.82 -1.41
CA THR A 29 -5.89 -8.77 -2.46
C THR A 29 -7.08 -9.65 -2.11
N THR A 30 -6.85 -10.84 -1.58
CA THR A 30 -7.91 -11.76 -1.14
C THR A 30 -8.72 -11.13 0.01
N ALA A 31 -8.03 -10.56 1.00
CA ALA A 31 -8.68 -9.87 2.12
C ALA A 31 -9.51 -8.67 1.65
N LEU A 32 -8.97 -7.88 0.72
CA LEU A 32 -9.69 -6.76 0.12
C LEU A 32 -10.91 -7.21 -0.65
N ALA A 33 -10.80 -8.24 -1.50
CA ALA A 33 -11.91 -8.80 -2.27
C ALA A 33 -13.06 -9.28 -1.36
N GLN A 34 -12.73 -9.90 -0.24
CA GLN A 34 -13.71 -10.31 0.78
C GLN A 34 -14.39 -9.10 1.42
N MET A 35 -13.63 -8.06 1.76
CA MET A 35 -14.15 -6.86 2.39
C MET A 35 -15.14 -6.10 1.49
N ILE A 36 -14.80 -5.92 0.21
CA ILE A 36 -15.65 -5.19 -0.74
C ILE A 36 -16.69 -6.09 -1.43
N ASN A 37 -16.69 -7.38 -1.12
CA ASN A 37 -17.55 -8.41 -1.71
C ASN A 37 -17.55 -8.38 -3.25
N CYS A 38 -16.38 -8.16 -3.84
CA CYS A 38 -16.22 -8.17 -5.29
C CYS A 38 -14.83 -8.69 -5.68
N LYS A 39 -14.72 -9.20 -6.91
CA LYS A 39 -13.45 -9.69 -7.42
C LYS A 39 -12.47 -8.52 -7.55
N VAL A 40 -11.28 -8.69 -6.99
CA VAL A 40 -10.14 -7.78 -7.17
C VAL A 40 -9.10 -8.52 -7.98
N ASP A 41 -8.76 -8.02 -9.15
CA ASP A 41 -7.67 -8.56 -9.95
C ASP A 41 -6.38 -7.80 -9.63
N MET A 42 -5.32 -8.54 -9.36
CA MET A 42 -4.00 -8.00 -9.10
C MET A 42 -3.08 -8.36 -10.27
N SER A 43 -2.46 -7.37 -10.87
CA SER A 43 -1.35 -7.63 -11.79
C SER A 43 -0.13 -8.11 -11.03
N VAL A 44 0.70 -8.93 -11.67
CA VAL A 44 1.95 -9.45 -11.06
C VAL A 44 2.81 -8.25 -10.64
N PRO A 45 3.11 -8.11 -9.35
CA PRO A 45 3.88 -6.98 -8.87
C PRO A 45 5.30 -7.00 -9.43
N GLN A 46 5.78 -5.83 -9.82
CA GLN A 46 7.19 -5.64 -10.11
C GLN A 46 7.87 -5.18 -8.82
N VAL A 47 8.89 -5.90 -8.39
CA VAL A 47 9.73 -5.46 -7.29
C VAL A 47 10.88 -4.63 -7.86
N LYS A 48 11.01 -3.41 -7.40
CA LYS A 48 12.09 -2.50 -7.76
C LYS A 48 12.69 -1.91 -6.49
N LEU A 49 14.00 -1.84 -6.43
CA LEU A 49 14.69 -1.02 -5.46
C LEU A 49 14.89 0.36 -6.08
N LEU A 50 14.33 1.36 -5.43
CA LEU A 50 14.31 2.72 -5.93
C LEU A 50 14.74 3.67 -4.82
N GLU A 51 15.43 4.72 -5.21
CA GLU A 51 15.59 5.85 -4.32
C GLU A 51 14.26 6.62 -4.22
N PHE A 52 14.03 7.25 -3.08
CA PHE A 52 12.81 8.02 -2.85
C PHE A 52 12.53 9.10 -3.90
N LYS A 53 13.56 9.71 -4.45
CA LYS A 53 13.45 10.73 -5.51
C LYS A 53 12.77 10.23 -6.78
N ASP A 54 12.82 8.91 -7.02
CA ASP A 54 12.27 8.29 -8.25
C ASP A 54 10.81 7.86 -8.08
N LEU A 55 10.24 8.02 -6.88
CA LEU A 55 8.86 7.62 -6.58
C LEU A 55 7.84 8.34 -7.46
N GLY A 56 7.99 9.65 -7.67
CA GLY A 56 7.09 10.44 -8.49
C GLY A 56 6.95 9.90 -9.91
N SER A 57 8.03 9.38 -10.49
CA SER A 57 8.02 8.79 -11.83
C SER A 57 7.20 7.51 -11.94
N LEU A 58 7.06 6.75 -10.84
CA LEU A 58 6.29 5.50 -10.81
C LEU A 58 4.79 5.73 -10.79
N VAL A 59 4.36 6.85 -10.23
CA VAL A 59 2.92 7.13 -9.99
C VAL A 59 2.34 8.13 -11.00
N GLY A 60 3.05 8.39 -12.09
CA GLY A 60 2.54 9.23 -13.18
C GLY A 60 2.90 10.71 -13.09
N GLY A 61 3.80 11.08 -12.19
CA GLY A 61 4.31 12.44 -12.00
C GLY A 61 4.15 12.97 -10.59
N GLU A 62 4.98 13.95 -10.23
CA GLU A 62 5.02 14.51 -8.88
C GLU A 62 3.76 15.30 -8.51
N GLU A 63 3.05 15.85 -9.50
CA GLU A 63 1.83 16.65 -9.32
C GLU A 63 0.55 15.79 -9.20
N GLN A 64 0.64 14.48 -9.41
CA GLN A 64 -0.49 13.58 -9.27
C GLN A 64 -0.97 13.52 -7.81
N VAL A 65 -2.26 13.77 -7.59
CA VAL A 65 -2.87 13.59 -6.27
C VAL A 65 -3.03 12.10 -6.00
N MET A 66 -2.39 11.65 -4.91
CA MET A 66 -2.35 10.27 -4.49
C MET A 66 -2.93 10.12 -3.09
N VAL A 67 -3.41 8.93 -2.80
CA VAL A 67 -3.80 8.52 -1.45
C VAL A 67 -2.74 7.56 -0.94
N GLY A 68 -1.99 7.99 0.06
CA GLY A 68 -0.98 7.18 0.73
C GLY A 68 -1.52 6.63 2.05
N ILE A 69 -1.37 5.34 2.26
CA ILE A 69 -1.64 4.66 3.53
C ILE A 69 -0.29 4.26 4.09
N TYR A 70 0.13 4.94 5.13
CA TYR A 70 1.44 4.78 5.76
C TYR A 70 1.33 4.07 7.11
N LEU A 71 2.27 3.18 7.40
CA LEU A 71 2.39 2.50 8.68
C LEU A 71 3.84 2.16 8.99
N GLN A 72 4.14 2.02 10.28
CA GLN A 72 5.39 1.47 10.75
C GLN A 72 5.27 -0.05 10.92
N VAL A 73 6.37 -0.73 10.71
CA VAL A 73 6.53 -2.17 10.95
C VAL A 73 7.46 -2.33 12.12
N GLU A 74 7.04 -3.11 13.11
CA GLU A 74 7.73 -3.31 14.37
C GLU A 74 7.86 -4.80 14.68
N GLY A 75 8.78 -5.16 15.56
CA GLY A 75 9.01 -6.53 15.98
C GLY A 75 10.41 -7.02 15.67
N ASP A 76 10.53 -8.23 15.11
CA ASP A 76 11.84 -8.82 14.76
C ASP A 76 12.50 -8.08 13.58
N ILE A 77 11.72 -7.32 12.81
CA ILE A 77 12.18 -6.36 11.81
C ILE A 77 11.52 -5.00 12.06
N GLU A 78 12.27 -3.95 11.82
CA GLU A 78 11.79 -2.57 11.91
C GLU A 78 11.84 -1.92 10.54
N GLY A 79 10.80 -1.14 10.21
CA GLY A 79 10.72 -0.46 8.93
C GLY A 79 9.42 0.29 8.77
N SER A 80 9.10 0.60 7.55
CA SER A 80 7.87 1.29 7.21
C SER A 80 7.31 0.76 5.91
N MET A 81 6.00 0.78 5.79
CA MET A 81 5.28 0.43 4.56
C MET A 81 4.39 1.58 4.15
N MET A 82 4.23 1.75 2.86
CA MET A 82 3.27 2.68 2.29
C MET A 82 2.54 2.01 1.13
N PHE A 83 1.21 2.03 1.17
CA PHE A 83 0.37 1.69 0.03
C PHE A 83 -0.03 2.98 -0.66
N ILE A 84 0.12 3.02 -1.97
CA ILE A 84 -0.20 4.20 -2.77
C ILE A 84 -1.30 3.85 -3.74
N LEU A 85 -2.33 4.67 -3.78
CA LEU A 85 -3.46 4.58 -4.69
C LEU A 85 -3.59 5.90 -5.45
N SER A 86 -3.93 5.85 -6.73
CA SER A 86 -4.40 7.07 -7.39
C SER A 86 -5.68 7.57 -6.72
N LYS A 87 -5.95 8.88 -6.80
CA LYS A 87 -7.19 9.46 -6.29
C LYS A 87 -8.42 8.73 -6.82
N ILE A 88 -8.41 8.37 -8.11
CA ILE A 88 -9.49 7.65 -8.80
C ILE A 88 -9.68 6.25 -8.19
N ALA A 89 -8.60 5.49 -8.06
CA ALA A 89 -8.65 4.14 -7.49
C ALA A 89 -9.16 4.15 -6.04
N ALA A 90 -8.71 5.11 -5.24
CA ALA A 90 -9.18 5.28 -3.87
C ALA A 90 -10.67 5.64 -3.81
N ALA A 91 -11.15 6.51 -4.71
CA ALA A 91 -12.55 6.89 -4.79
C ALA A 91 -13.44 5.70 -5.17
N HIS A 92 -13.05 4.90 -6.16
CA HIS A 92 -13.76 3.66 -6.51
C HIS A 92 -13.80 2.68 -5.35
N LEU A 93 -12.68 2.49 -4.66
CA LEU A 93 -12.60 1.60 -3.51
C LEU A 93 -13.55 2.03 -2.39
N VAL A 94 -13.54 3.31 -2.05
CA VAL A 94 -14.42 3.85 -1.01
C VAL A 94 -15.89 3.77 -1.43
N ASN A 95 -16.22 4.11 -2.68
CA ASN A 95 -17.57 3.98 -3.20
C ASN A 95 -18.08 2.54 -3.04
N ARG A 96 -17.28 1.55 -3.43
CA ARG A 96 -17.64 0.13 -3.29
C ARG A 96 -17.87 -0.28 -1.83
N LEU A 97 -17.01 0.18 -0.93
CA LEU A 97 -17.18 -0.09 0.50
C LEU A 97 -18.45 0.54 1.06
N MET A 98 -18.69 1.81 0.76
CA MET A 98 -19.84 2.53 1.30
C MET A 98 -21.15 2.05 0.71
N CYS A 99 -21.18 1.74 -0.58
CA CYS A 99 -22.35 1.13 -1.22
C CYS A 99 -22.65 -0.26 -0.63
N GLY A 100 -21.62 -1.12 -0.51
CA GLY A 100 -21.79 -2.48 -0.01
C GLY A 100 -22.12 -2.58 1.48
N MET A 101 -21.54 -1.73 2.32
CA MET A 101 -21.70 -1.78 3.78
C MET A 101 -22.85 -0.90 4.30
N LEU A 102 -23.07 0.25 3.69
CA LEU A 102 -23.98 1.28 4.20
C LEU A 102 -25.15 1.57 3.26
N GLY A 103 -25.17 1.00 2.06
CA GLY A 103 -26.22 1.28 1.06
C GLY A 103 -26.21 2.72 0.55
N ILE A 104 -25.07 3.38 0.60
CA ILE A 104 -24.90 4.78 0.13
C ILE A 104 -24.65 4.74 -1.36
N ASP A 105 -25.35 5.62 -2.11
CA ASP A 105 -25.18 5.75 -3.56
C ASP A 105 -23.75 6.11 -3.94
N GLU A 106 -23.26 5.57 -5.06
CA GLU A 106 -21.93 5.89 -5.57
C GLU A 106 -21.83 7.38 -5.96
N LYS A 107 -20.75 8.03 -5.53
CA LYS A 107 -20.44 9.42 -5.88
C LYS A 107 -19.61 9.47 -7.17
N ALA A 108 -19.76 10.55 -7.94
CA ALA A 108 -18.91 10.79 -9.09
C ALA A 108 -17.43 10.88 -8.68
N VAL A 109 -16.58 10.14 -9.41
CA VAL A 109 -15.16 9.95 -9.02
C VAL A 109 -14.33 11.21 -9.30
N GLU A 110 -14.70 12.00 -10.31
CA GLU A 110 -13.98 13.21 -10.73
C GLU A 110 -14.00 14.29 -9.63
N GLU A 111 -15.14 14.43 -8.94
CA GLU A 111 -15.34 15.43 -7.89
C GLU A 111 -15.21 14.86 -6.48
N TYR A 112 -14.64 13.66 -6.36
CA TYR A 112 -14.61 12.95 -5.10
C TYR A 112 -13.80 13.68 -4.04
N GLN A 113 -14.42 13.93 -2.90
CA GLN A 113 -13.80 14.53 -1.73
C GLN A 113 -13.74 13.50 -0.60
N PHE A 114 -12.58 13.35 -0.02
CA PHE A 114 -12.35 12.43 1.09
C PHE A 114 -12.61 13.12 2.43
N GLY A 115 -13.86 13.09 2.87
CA GLY A 115 -14.25 13.53 4.21
C GLY A 115 -13.81 12.54 5.31
N GLU A 116 -14.28 12.73 6.53
CA GLU A 116 -13.87 11.90 7.67
C GLU A 116 -14.31 10.44 7.51
N MET A 117 -15.49 10.20 6.97
CA MET A 117 -16.04 8.86 6.75
C MET A 117 -15.23 8.11 5.69
N GLU A 118 -14.94 8.76 4.58
CA GLU A 118 -14.11 8.19 3.50
C GLU A 118 -12.69 7.91 3.98
N ARG A 119 -12.09 8.80 4.74
CA ARG A 119 -10.77 8.59 5.36
C ARG A 119 -10.78 7.42 6.35
N SER A 120 -11.86 7.28 7.13
CA SER A 120 -12.04 6.15 8.04
C SER A 120 -12.13 4.83 7.28
N ALA A 121 -12.89 4.80 6.18
CA ALA A 121 -12.98 3.62 5.30
C ALA A 121 -11.60 3.24 4.71
N ILE A 122 -10.84 4.21 4.21
CA ILE A 122 -9.48 3.97 3.70
C ILE A 122 -8.55 3.44 4.81
N ARG A 123 -8.68 3.95 6.03
CA ARG A 123 -7.88 3.46 7.17
C ARG A 123 -8.19 2.00 7.48
N GLU A 124 -9.46 1.62 7.44
CA GLU A 124 -9.86 0.23 7.66
C GLU A 124 -9.36 -0.69 6.54
N VAL A 125 -9.43 -0.25 5.29
CA VAL A 125 -8.77 -0.95 4.16
C VAL A 125 -7.29 -1.15 4.47
N GLY A 126 -6.59 -0.09 4.89
CA GLY A 126 -5.19 -0.14 5.24
C GLY A 126 -4.88 -1.16 6.33
N ASN A 127 -5.69 -1.22 7.39
CA ASN A 127 -5.56 -2.21 8.45
C ASN A 127 -5.65 -3.64 7.91
N ILE A 128 -6.67 -3.91 7.10
CA ILE A 128 -6.96 -5.26 6.59
C ILE A 128 -5.89 -5.73 5.62
N ILE A 129 -5.53 -4.92 4.62
CA ILE A 129 -4.52 -5.31 3.62
C ILE A 129 -3.14 -5.45 4.25
N THR A 130 -2.79 -4.57 5.20
CA THR A 130 -1.52 -4.65 5.91
C THR A 130 -1.46 -5.88 6.80
N GLY A 131 -2.52 -6.14 7.57
CA GLY A 131 -2.61 -7.31 8.42
C GLY A 131 -2.47 -8.60 7.61
N ALA A 132 -3.18 -8.72 6.49
CA ALA A 132 -3.09 -9.88 5.60
C ALA A 132 -1.69 -10.04 5.00
N TYR A 133 -1.07 -8.93 4.57
CA TYR A 133 0.28 -8.92 4.02
C TYR A 133 1.33 -9.35 5.05
N LEU A 134 1.36 -8.69 6.21
CA LEU A 134 2.35 -8.96 7.25
C LEU A 134 2.16 -10.33 7.92
N ASN A 135 0.92 -10.80 8.05
CA ASN A 135 0.64 -12.16 8.52
C ASN A 135 1.20 -13.21 7.56
N ALA A 136 1.07 -12.99 6.24
CA ALA A 136 1.67 -13.88 5.25
C ALA A 136 3.19 -13.89 5.36
N LEU A 137 3.83 -12.73 5.47
CA LEU A 137 5.28 -12.63 5.66
C LEU A 137 5.73 -13.31 6.97
N SER A 138 5.04 -13.06 8.06
CA SER A 138 5.33 -13.67 9.36
C SER A 138 5.24 -15.20 9.28
N GLY A 139 4.19 -15.73 8.61
CA GLY A 139 4.02 -17.17 8.40
C GLY A 139 5.13 -17.81 7.57
N LEU A 140 5.66 -17.10 6.56
CA LEU A 140 6.73 -17.60 5.69
C LEU A 140 8.11 -17.52 6.33
N THR A 141 8.37 -16.45 7.09
CA THR A 141 9.69 -16.16 7.65
C THR A 141 9.87 -16.67 9.08
N GLY A 142 8.78 -16.93 9.79
CA GLY A 142 8.77 -17.22 11.21
C GLY A 142 9.05 -16.00 12.09
N LEU A 143 9.18 -14.81 11.50
CA LEU A 143 9.43 -13.56 12.21
C LEU A 143 8.14 -12.99 12.81
N LYS A 144 8.26 -12.40 13.99
CA LYS A 144 7.16 -11.67 14.63
C LYS A 144 7.16 -10.24 14.12
N ILE A 145 6.16 -9.90 13.30
CA ILE A 145 6.05 -8.62 12.61
C ILE A 145 4.68 -8.02 12.92
N TYR A 146 4.67 -6.76 13.35
CA TYR A 146 3.45 -6.06 13.76
C TYR A 146 3.34 -4.72 13.04
N PRO A 147 2.15 -4.36 12.51
CA PRO A 147 1.91 -3.03 11.96
C PRO A 147 1.51 -2.04 13.06
N SER A 148 1.93 -0.79 12.91
CA SER A 148 1.31 0.32 13.64
C SER A 148 -0.07 0.67 13.08
N VAL A 149 -0.78 1.57 13.74
CA VAL A 149 -2.04 2.13 13.18
C VAL A 149 -1.74 2.90 11.89
N PRO A 150 -2.43 2.62 10.78
CA PRO A 150 -2.23 3.33 9.53
C PRO A 150 -2.54 4.82 9.61
N GLN A 151 -1.67 5.62 9.03
CA GLN A 151 -1.87 7.04 8.80
C GLN A 151 -2.19 7.28 7.32
N ILE A 152 -3.14 8.19 7.05
CA ILE A 152 -3.56 8.49 5.69
C ILE A 152 -3.09 9.89 5.32
N GLY A 153 -2.40 9.98 4.19
CA GLY A 153 -2.10 11.23 3.50
C GLY A 153 -2.83 11.28 2.16
N ILE A 154 -3.40 12.43 1.83
CA ILE A 154 -3.98 12.70 0.50
C ILE A 154 -3.33 13.98 0.04
N ASP A 155 -2.39 13.84 -0.88
CA ASP A 155 -1.53 14.92 -1.32
C ASP A 155 -0.91 14.62 -2.68
N MET A 156 -0.17 15.56 -3.23
CA MET A 156 0.65 15.31 -4.43
C MET A 156 1.72 14.26 -4.14
N ALA A 157 2.08 13.47 -5.14
CA ALA A 157 3.09 12.42 -5.00
C ALA A 157 4.43 12.98 -4.49
N GLY A 158 4.83 14.18 -4.93
CA GLY A 158 6.02 14.87 -4.44
C GLY A 158 5.98 15.23 -2.96
N GLU A 159 4.81 15.63 -2.43
CA GLU A 159 4.64 15.94 -1.01
C GLU A 159 4.68 14.68 -0.13
N HIS A 160 4.13 13.56 -0.61
CA HIS A 160 4.29 12.27 0.04
C HIS A 160 5.77 11.91 0.19
N TYR A 161 6.56 12.16 -0.85
CA TYR A 161 8.01 12.00 -0.81
C TYR A 161 8.66 12.82 0.31
N CYS A 162 8.36 14.11 0.40
CA CYS A 162 8.94 15.00 1.41
C CYS A 162 8.58 14.59 2.83
N ARG A 163 7.34 14.16 3.05
CA ARG A 163 6.82 13.76 4.36
C ARG A 163 7.45 12.46 4.86
N PHE A 164 7.72 11.52 3.96
CA PHE A 164 8.18 10.17 4.29
C PHE A 164 9.68 9.92 4.03
N ARG A 165 10.41 10.90 3.51
CA ARG A 165 11.86 10.83 3.22
C ARG A 165 12.75 10.39 4.40
N ARG A 166 12.27 10.56 5.63
CA ARG A 166 13.03 10.23 6.85
C ARG A 166 12.91 8.76 7.27
N LEU A 167 12.24 7.94 6.51
CA LEU A 167 11.84 6.59 6.90
C LEU A 167 12.36 5.60 5.87
N ASN A 168 12.99 4.51 6.34
CA ASN A 168 13.38 3.40 5.46
C ASN A 168 12.12 2.68 4.98
N LEU A 169 11.71 2.89 3.73
CA LEU A 169 10.42 2.44 3.20
C LEU A 169 10.58 1.26 2.23
N VAL A 170 9.71 0.28 2.37
CA VAL A 170 9.38 -0.68 1.31
C VAL A 170 8.09 -0.20 0.64
N LEU A 171 8.16 0.11 -0.65
CA LEU A 171 7.04 0.64 -1.42
C LEU A 171 6.24 -0.49 -2.10
N TRP A 172 4.93 -0.45 -1.91
CA TRP A 172 3.97 -1.26 -2.63
C TRP A 172 2.95 -0.38 -3.33
N GLY A 173 2.81 -0.54 -4.63
CA GLY A 173 1.78 0.13 -5.40
C GLY A 173 0.74 -0.86 -5.89
N ILE A 174 -0.54 -0.60 -5.65
CA ILE A 174 -1.65 -1.27 -6.34
C ILE A 174 -1.98 -0.38 -7.53
N SER A 175 -1.62 -0.83 -8.74
CA SER A 175 -2.06 -0.19 -9.97
C SER A 175 -3.40 -0.81 -10.37
N SER A 176 -4.46 -0.03 -10.33
CA SER A 176 -5.73 -0.39 -10.98
C SER A 176 -5.73 0.23 -12.38
N TYR A 177 -5.84 -0.59 -13.40
CA TYR A 177 -6.30 -0.17 -14.73
C TYR A 177 -7.81 -0.20 -14.76
#